data_ed3756ba368fdb6b3c9929fe03377a13
#
_entry.id   ed3756ba368fdb6b3c9929fe03377a13
#
_cell.length_a   1.000
_cell.length_b   1.000
_cell.length_c   1.000
_cell.angle_alpha   90.00
_cell.angle_beta   90.00
_cell.angle_gamma   90.00
#
_symmetry.space_group_name_H-M   'P 1'
#
loop_
_entity.id
_entity.type
_entity.pdbx_description
1 polymer ?
#
loop_
_entity_poly.entity_id
_entity_poly.type
_entity_poly.pdbx_seq_one_letter_code
_entity_poly.pdbx_strand_id
1 'polypeptide(L)'
;MNDHALRVLEYDKVREIVSRFAASAPGSARVLGLEPSPEAFEVAARLDATRELMQLLAGGDQAPLDGIRDIAASVERLAVAGSVLQPADLLEIASTLAAGRRVKAFAGRFAAAGPGAARISAPLLAAAAAPIVPLKQLEDAVHRAVD
;
A
#
# COMPACT_ATOMS: atom_id res chain seq x y z
N MET A 1 -10.28 3.92 -23.86
CA MET A 1 -10.63 5.36 -23.89
C MET A 1 -9.51 6.05 -24.63
N ASN A 2 -9.76 7.01 -25.55
CA ASN A 2 -8.69 7.63 -26.31
C ASN A 2 -8.09 8.84 -25.56
N ASP A 3 -6.86 9.23 -25.89
CA ASP A 3 -6.13 10.33 -25.23
C ASP A 3 -6.85 11.68 -25.31
N HIS A 4 -7.68 11.88 -26.37
CA HIS A 4 -8.47 13.08 -26.51
C HIS A 4 -9.54 13.16 -25.40
N ALA A 5 -10.26 12.08 -25.13
CA ALA A 5 -11.27 12.03 -24.06
C ALA A 5 -10.65 12.27 -22.69
N LEU A 6 -9.48 11.70 -22.42
CA LEU A 6 -8.76 11.92 -21.14
C LEU A 6 -8.38 13.38 -20.95
N ARG A 7 -7.93 14.05 -22.00
CA ARG A 7 -7.61 15.49 -21.94
C ARG A 7 -8.84 16.37 -21.74
N VAL A 8 -9.94 16.07 -22.43
CA VAL A 8 -11.19 16.82 -22.27
C VAL A 8 -11.76 16.67 -20.86
N LEU A 9 -11.62 15.49 -20.25
CA LEU A 9 -12.03 15.20 -18.88
C LEU A 9 -11.02 15.70 -17.83
N GLU A 10 -9.91 16.31 -18.24
CA GLU A 10 -8.83 16.74 -17.34
C GLU A 10 -8.37 15.63 -16.38
N TYR A 11 -8.31 14.39 -16.89
CA TYR A 11 -8.06 13.20 -16.07
C TYR A 11 -6.73 13.28 -15.29
N ASP A 12 -5.71 13.93 -15.86
CA ASP A 12 -4.42 14.15 -15.21
C ASP A 12 -4.59 15.00 -13.93
N LYS A 13 -5.40 16.06 -13.99
CA LYS A 13 -5.69 16.89 -12.80
C LYS A 13 -6.44 16.10 -11.72
N VAL A 14 -7.35 15.20 -12.12
CA VAL A 14 -8.04 14.32 -11.17
C VAL A 14 -7.03 13.42 -10.46
N ARG A 15 -6.11 12.78 -11.20
CA ARG A 15 -5.05 11.95 -10.60
C ARG A 15 -4.15 12.76 -9.65
N GLU A 16 -3.75 13.96 -10.04
CA GLU A 16 -2.97 14.86 -9.18
C GLU A 16 -3.69 15.22 -7.89
N ILE A 17 -4.98 15.53 -7.96
CA ILE A 17 -5.78 15.84 -6.77
C ILE A 17 -5.84 14.60 -5.85
N VAL A 18 -6.18 13.44 -6.40
CA VAL A 18 -6.31 12.19 -5.63
C VAL A 18 -4.96 11.77 -5.03
N SER A 19 -3.85 11.94 -5.76
CA SER A 19 -2.51 11.58 -5.28
C SER A 19 -2.08 12.31 -4.01
N ARG A 20 -2.61 13.52 -3.77
CA ARG A 20 -2.33 14.31 -2.54
C ARG A 20 -2.92 13.67 -1.27
N PHE A 21 -3.90 12.79 -1.42
CA PHE A 21 -4.50 12.06 -0.30
C PHE A 21 -3.81 10.73 -0.03
N ALA A 22 -2.81 10.35 -0.84
CA ALA A 22 -2.07 9.12 -0.60
C ALA A 22 -1.20 9.22 0.65
N ALA A 23 -1.27 8.22 1.52
CA ALA A 23 -0.53 8.17 2.78
C ALA A 23 0.97 7.87 2.60
N SER A 24 1.44 7.57 1.39
CA SER A 24 2.84 7.22 1.11
C SER A 24 3.25 7.63 -0.29
N ALA A 25 4.56 7.84 -0.51
CA ALA A 25 5.11 8.16 -1.82
C ALA A 25 4.84 7.06 -2.87
N PRO A 26 5.03 5.76 -2.59
CA PRO A 26 4.63 4.70 -3.52
C PRO A 26 3.13 4.70 -3.84
N GLY A 27 2.28 5.01 -2.85
CA GLY A 27 0.84 5.14 -3.06
C GLY A 27 0.50 6.30 -3.99
N SER A 28 1.12 7.47 -3.79
CA SER A 28 0.97 8.64 -4.67
C SER A 28 1.41 8.33 -6.10
N ALA A 29 2.57 7.71 -6.28
CA ALA A 29 3.07 7.30 -7.59
C ALA A 29 2.10 6.34 -8.30
N ARG A 30 1.51 5.40 -7.56
CA ARG A 30 0.51 4.46 -8.10
C ARG A 30 -0.77 5.17 -8.54
N VAL A 31 -1.23 6.18 -7.81
CA VAL A 31 -2.40 7.00 -8.19
C VAL A 31 -2.11 7.80 -9.46
N LEU A 32 -0.93 8.42 -9.55
CA LEU A 32 -0.51 9.18 -10.74
C LEU A 32 -0.39 8.29 -11.99
N GLY A 33 -0.06 7.00 -11.83
CA GLY A 33 0.01 6.01 -12.90
C GLY A 33 -1.32 5.29 -13.18
N LEU A 34 -2.44 5.68 -12.57
CA LEU A 34 -3.72 5.03 -12.84
C LEU A 34 -4.19 5.31 -14.26
N GLU A 35 -4.57 4.25 -14.96
CA GLU A 35 -5.20 4.30 -16.27
C GLU A 35 -6.64 3.79 -16.19
N PRO A 36 -7.58 4.42 -16.91
CA PRO A 36 -8.95 3.92 -17.01
C PRO A 36 -8.97 2.59 -17.76
N SER A 37 -9.72 1.63 -17.22
CA SER A 37 -9.97 0.36 -17.91
C SER A 37 -11.28 0.43 -18.71
N PRO A 38 -11.32 -0.11 -19.94
CA PRO A 38 -12.55 -0.31 -20.68
C PRO A 38 -13.35 -1.54 -20.18
N GLU A 39 -12.71 -2.40 -19.37
CA GLU A 39 -13.29 -3.65 -18.93
C GLU A 39 -14.17 -3.43 -17.68
N ALA A 40 -15.49 -3.58 -17.82
CA ALA A 40 -16.45 -3.34 -16.75
C ALA A 40 -16.17 -4.20 -15.50
N PHE A 41 -15.73 -5.45 -15.68
CA PHE A 41 -15.38 -6.36 -14.58
C PHE A 41 -14.17 -5.84 -13.77
N GLU A 42 -13.14 -5.35 -14.45
CA GLU A 42 -11.96 -4.78 -13.80
C GLU A 42 -12.30 -3.51 -13.02
N VAL A 43 -13.12 -2.64 -13.61
CA VAL A 43 -13.61 -1.43 -12.94
C VAL A 43 -14.40 -1.78 -11.69
N ALA A 44 -15.34 -2.75 -11.79
CA ALA A 44 -16.13 -3.20 -10.66
C ALA A 44 -15.24 -3.73 -9.52
N ALA A 45 -14.26 -4.60 -9.84
CA ALA A 45 -13.35 -5.17 -8.83
C ALA A 45 -12.52 -4.08 -8.12
N ARG A 46 -12.03 -3.07 -8.84
CA ARG A 46 -11.31 -1.93 -8.24
C ARG A 46 -12.19 -1.08 -7.35
N LEU A 47 -13.45 -0.85 -7.76
CA LEU A 47 -14.42 -0.11 -6.96
C LEU A 47 -14.83 -0.88 -5.71
N ASP A 48 -14.98 -2.20 -5.78
CA ASP A 48 -15.32 -3.03 -4.63
C ASP A 48 -14.20 -3.03 -3.57
N ALA A 49 -12.94 -3.14 -3.98
CA ALA A 49 -11.80 -3.01 -3.07
C ALA A 49 -11.75 -1.64 -2.38
N THR A 50 -12.05 -0.56 -3.13
CA THR A 50 -12.14 0.80 -2.58
C THR A 50 -13.29 0.90 -1.58
N ARG A 51 -14.45 0.34 -1.89
CA ARG A 51 -15.63 0.34 -1.03
C ARG A 51 -15.38 -0.37 0.29
N GLU A 52 -14.70 -1.54 0.28
CA GLU A 52 -14.34 -2.24 1.52
C GLU A 52 -13.54 -1.33 2.45
N LEU A 53 -12.49 -0.67 1.95
CA LEU A 53 -11.67 0.22 2.77
C LEU A 53 -12.46 1.44 3.26
N MET A 54 -13.31 2.02 2.42
CA MET A 54 -14.18 3.12 2.83
C MET A 54 -15.13 2.72 3.97
N GLN A 55 -15.68 1.51 3.95
CA GLN A 55 -16.55 1.00 5.02
C GLN A 55 -15.78 0.85 6.34
N LEU A 56 -14.54 0.35 6.30
CA LEU A 56 -13.67 0.25 7.48
C LEU A 56 -13.38 1.63 8.08
N LEU A 57 -12.98 2.59 7.24
CA LEU A 57 -12.70 3.96 7.68
C LEU A 57 -13.95 4.65 8.26
N ALA A 58 -15.12 4.45 7.66
CA ALA A 58 -16.39 4.97 8.16
C ALA A 58 -16.78 4.31 9.50
N GLY A 59 -16.36 3.07 9.75
CA GLY A 59 -16.51 2.34 11.00
C GLY A 59 -15.58 2.81 12.12
N GLY A 60 -14.66 3.75 11.83
CA GLY A 60 -13.70 4.28 12.78
C GLY A 60 -12.35 3.52 12.80
N ASP A 61 -12.18 2.51 11.97
CA ASP A 61 -10.90 1.82 11.83
C ASP A 61 -9.89 2.69 11.09
N GLN A 62 -8.64 2.67 11.52
CA GLN A 62 -7.54 3.39 10.86
C GLN A 62 -6.54 2.39 10.28
N ALA A 63 -6.31 2.47 8.97
CA ALA A 63 -5.31 1.66 8.31
C ALA A 63 -3.90 2.14 8.73
N PRO A 64 -3.02 1.25 9.24
CA PRO A 64 -1.70 1.61 9.76
C PRO A 64 -0.68 1.80 8.61
N LEU A 65 -0.84 2.84 7.82
CA LEU A 65 -0.02 3.13 6.64
C LEU A 65 1.24 3.96 6.96
N ASP A 66 1.40 4.41 8.22
CA ASP A 66 2.56 5.17 8.64
C ASP A 66 3.87 4.37 8.51
N GLY A 67 4.92 5.05 8.08
CA GLY A 67 6.26 4.45 7.96
C GLY A 67 6.51 3.73 6.64
N ILE A 68 5.58 3.71 5.70
CA ILE A 68 5.83 3.22 4.34
C ILE A 68 6.66 4.28 3.59
N ARG A 69 7.89 3.91 3.24
CA ARG A 69 8.84 4.73 2.48
C ARG A 69 9.02 4.18 1.08
N ASP A 70 9.50 4.99 0.17
CA ASP A 70 9.95 4.51 -1.14
C ASP A 70 11.36 3.94 -1.00
N ILE A 71 11.43 2.63 -0.91
CA ILE A 71 12.70 1.89 -0.74
C ILE A 71 13.18 1.22 -2.04
N ALA A 72 12.49 1.47 -3.17
CA ALA A 72 12.79 0.77 -4.42
C ALA A 72 14.26 0.94 -4.83
N ALA A 73 14.76 2.17 -4.88
CA ALA A 73 16.15 2.45 -5.25
C ALA A 73 17.16 1.83 -4.28
N SER A 74 16.86 1.77 -2.99
CA SER A 74 17.73 1.14 -1.98
C SER A 74 17.76 -0.38 -2.16
N VAL A 75 16.63 -1.00 -2.45
CA VAL A 75 16.55 -2.45 -2.74
C VAL A 75 17.28 -2.79 -4.04
N GLU A 76 17.13 -1.99 -5.10
CA GLU A 76 17.85 -2.17 -6.36
C GLU A 76 19.37 -2.09 -6.17
N ARG A 77 19.85 -1.16 -5.37
CA ARG A 77 21.29 -1.06 -5.04
C ARG A 77 21.81 -2.34 -4.36
N LEU A 78 21.03 -2.98 -3.50
CA LEU A 78 21.41 -4.23 -2.84
C LEU A 78 21.59 -5.41 -3.82
N ALA A 79 20.98 -5.37 -5.00
CA ALA A 79 21.17 -6.40 -6.02
C ALA A 79 22.61 -6.36 -6.63
N VAL A 80 23.37 -5.29 -6.43
CA VAL A 80 24.75 -5.14 -6.92
C VAL A 80 25.71 -5.69 -5.87
N ALA A 81 26.49 -6.70 -6.24
CA ALA A 81 27.48 -7.30 -5.34
C ALA A 81 28.51 -6.26 -4.85
N GLY A 82 28.77 -6.24 -3.54
CA GLY A 82 29.68 -5.29 -2.90
C GLY A 82 29.09 -3.92 -2.61
N SER A 83 27.81 -3.68 -2.93
CA SER A 83 27.13 -2.43 -2.55
C SER A 83 26.90 -2.36 -1.04
N VAL A 84 26.94 -1.15 -0.49
CA VAL A 84 26.65 -0.86 0.91
C VAL A 84 25.59 0.22 0.99
N LEU A 85 24.59 0.02 1.85
CA LEU A 85 23.58 1.03 2.13
C LEU A 85 24.01 1.93 3.29
N GLN A 86 23.58 3.18 3.26
CA GLN A 86 23.73 4.09 4.39
C GLN A 86 22.78 3.68 5.54
N PRO A 87 23.13 3.99 6.80
CA PRO A 87 22.27 3.71 7.94
C PRO A 87 20.84 4.25 7.77
N ALA A 88 20.67 5.43 7.20
CA ALA A 88 19.38 6.01 6.91
C ALA A 88 18.53 5.14 5.96
N ASP A 89 19.13 4.62 4.89
CA ASP A 89 18.46 3.72 3.94
C ASP A 89 17.98 2.44 4.65
N LEU A 90 18.81 1.88 5.53
CA LEU A 90 18.46 0.68 6.31
C LEU A 90 17.28 0.94 7.24
N LEU A 91 17.25 2.09 7.91
CA LEU A 91 16.11 2.48 8.77
C LEU A 91 14.82 2.69 7.98
N GLU A 92 14.88 3.25 6.77
CA GLU A 92 13.72 3.37 5.89
C GLU A 92 13.18 2.00 5.45
N ILE A 93 14.07 1.06 5.14
CA ILE A 93 13.70 -0.34 4.84
C ILE A 93 13.03 -0.97 6.07
N ALA A 94 13.64 -0.90 7.26
CA ALA A 94 13.06 -1.46 8.48
C ALA A 94 11.69 -0.86 8.81
N SER A 95 11.54 0.47 8.66
CA SER A 95 10.27 1.17 8.84
C SER A 95 9.19 0.64 7.89
N THR A 96 9.52 0.44 6.61
CA THR A 96 8.59 -0.06 5.59
C THR A 96 8.21 -1.52 5.86
N LEU A 97 9.15 -2.37 6.28
CA LEU A 97 8.87 -3.75 6.66
C LEU A 97 7.92 -3.81 7.87
N ALA A 98 8.18 -2.99 8.89
CA ALA A 98 7.33 -2.90 10.08
C ALA A 98 5.91 -2.40 9.72
N ALA A 99 5.79 -1.42 8.82
CA ALA A 99 4.51 -0.95 8.31
C ALA A 99 3.77 -2.07 7.56
N GLY A 100 4.44 -2.79 6.66
CA GLY A 100 3.87 -3.92 5.94
C GLY A 100 3.32 -4.99 6.89
N ARG A 101 4.08 -5.35 7.92
CA ARG A 101 3.62 -6.29 8.96
C ARG A 101 2.37 -5.80 9.69
N ARG A 102 2.28 -4.50 10.03
CA ARG A 102 1.08 -3.90 10.65
C ARG A 102 -0.11 -3.92 9.71
N VAL A 103 0.09 -3.58 8.43
CA VAL A 103 -0.96 -3.63 7.40
C VAL A 103 -1.49 -5.05 7.24
N LYS A 104 -0.61 -6.07 7.19
CA LYS A 104 -1.04 -7.47 7.11
C LYS A 104 -1.87 -7.88 8.32
N ALA A 105 -1.43 -7.55 9.52
CA ALA A 105 -2.16 -7.85 10.74
C ALA A 105 -3.51 -7.12 10.80
N PHE A 106 -3.56 -5.86 10.36
CA PHE A 106 -4.79 -5.09 10.24
C PHE A 106 -5.78 -5.76 9.29
N ALA A 107 -5.35 -6.03 8.04
CA ALA A 107 -6.21 -6.64 7.03
C ALA A 107 -6.72 -8.03 7.44
N GLY A 108 -5.89 -8.82 8.12
CA GLY A 108 -6.24 -10.15 8.60
C GLY A 108 -7.40 -10.16 9.59
N ARG A 109 -7.62 -9.07 10.34
CA ARG A 109 -8.78 -8.95 11.26
C ARG A 109 -10.12 -8.94 10.55
N PHE A 110 -10.14 -8.56 9.27
CA PHE A 110 -11.33 -8.38 8.45
C PHE A 110 -11.49 -9.44 7.36
N ALA A 111 -10.66 -10.50 7.40
CA ALA A 111 -10.63 -11.53 6.34
C ALA A 111 -11.93 -12.33 6.22
N ALA A 112 -12.66 -12.51 7.32
CA ALA A 112 -13.89 -13.28 7.35
C ALA A 112 -14.96 -12.64 8.25
N ALA A 113 -16.21 -12.82 7.88
CA ALA A 113 -17.34 -12.57 8.75
C ALA A 113 -17.62 -13.84 9.56
N GLY A 114 -17.70 -13.74 10.90
CA GLY A 114 -18.01 -14.89 11.75
C GLY A 114 -18.27 -14.51 13.21
N PRO A 115 -18.67 -15.45 14.07
CA PRO A 115 -18.81 -15.20 15.49
C PRO A 115 -17.49 -14.76 16.10
N GLY A 116 -17.42 -13.53 16.61
CA GLY A 116 -16.18 -12.90 17.11
C GLY A 116 -15.37 -12.14 16.06
N ALA A 117 -15.79 -12.13 14.79
CA ALA A 117 -15.18 -11.31 13.74
C ALA A 117 -15.58 -9.82 13.88
N ALA A 118 -14.81 -8.95 13.23
CA ALA A 118 -15.17 -7.55 13.10
C ALA A 118 -16.56 -7.38 12.46
N ARG A 119 -17.27 -6.30 12.81
CA ARG A 119 -18.59 -6.00 12.25
C ARG A 119 -18.59 -5.81 10.73
N ILE A 120 -17.43 -5.48 10.17
CA ILE A 120 -17.22 -5.23 8.75
C ILE A 120 -16.27 -6.30 8.24
N SER A 121 -16.63 -6.95 7.12
CA SER A 121 -15.78 -7.89 6.41
C SER A 121 -15.11 -7.18 5.22
N ALA A 122 -13.82 -7.41 5.02
CA ALA A 122 -13.04 -6.84 3.92
C ALA A 122 -12.11 -7.91 3.30
N PRO A 123 -12.67 -8.94 2.65
CA PRO A 123 -11.88 -10.04 2.10
C PRO A 123 -10.93 -9.61 0.98
N LEU A 124 -11.27 -8.58 0.18
CA LEU A 124 -10.39 -8.08 -0.87
C LEU A 124 -9.16 -7.38 -0.28
N LEU A 125 -9.33 -6.61 0.79
CA LEU A 125 -8.21 -6.03 1.53
C LEU A 125 -7.31 -7.12 2.12
N ALA A 126 -7.90 -8.15 2.72
CA ALA A 126 -7.15 -9.28 3.27
C ALA A 126 -6.38 -10.05 2.18
N ALA A 127 -7.00 -10.29 1.03
CA ALA A 127 -6.38 -10.92 -0.13
C ALA A 127 -5.21 -10.07 -0.67
N ALA A 128 -5.38 -8.75 -0.75
CA ALA A 128 -4.32 -7.83 -1.18
C ALA A 128 -3.12 -7.81 -0.21
N ALA A 129 -3.37 -7.99 1.08
CA ALA A 129 -2.31 -8.04 2.09
C ALA A 129 -1.68 -9.44 2.28
N ALA A 130 -2.29 -10.49 1.75
CA ALA A 130 -1.81 -11.87 1.92
C ALA A 130 -0.35 -12.08 1.46
N PRO A 131 0.11 -11.52 0.31
CA PRO A 131 1.48 -11.70 -0.16
C PRO A 131 2.54 -11.03 0.73
N ILE A 132 2.17 -10.12 1.63
CA ILE A 132 3.14 -9.46 2.52
C ILE A 132 3.76 -10.51 3.45
N VAL A 133 5.09 -10.66 3.38
CA VAL A 133 5.85 -11.54 4.27
C VAL A 133 6.40 -10.71 5.44
N PRO A 134 6.01 -11.01 6.70
CA PRO A 134 6.60 -10.36 7.86
C PRO A 134 8.07 -10.76 8.03
N LEU A 135 8.97 -9.78 8.08
CA LEU A 135 10.42 -9.99 8.22
C LEU A 135 10.93 -9.40 9.53
N LYS A 136 10.26 -9.71 10.66
CA LYS A 136 10.57 -9.14 11.97
C LYS A 136 12.04 -9.32 12.38
N GLN A 137 12.65 -10.46 12.06
CA GLN A 137 14.07 -10.70 12.39
C GLN A 137 14.99 -9.72 11.68
N LEU A 138 14.65 -9.36 10.42
CA LEU A 138 15.41 -8.36 9.66
C LEU A 138 15.18 -6.95 10.23
N GLU A 139 13.93 -6.61 10.59
CA GLU A 139 13.63 -5.34 11.27
C GLU A 139 14.51 -5.18 12.53
N ASP A 140 14.53 -6.20 13.40
CA ASP A 140 15.29 -6.20 14.64
C ASP A 140 16.82 -6.20 14.41
N ALA A 141 17.30 -6.87 13.35
CA ALA A 141 18.72 -6.87 12.99
C ALA A 141 19.20 -5.49 12.53
N VAL A 142 18.39 -4.79 11.72
CA VAL A 142 18.70 -3.43 11.25
C VAL A 142 18.77 -2.47 12.44
N HIS A 143 17.78 -2.48 13.33
CA HIS A 143 17.79 -1.58 14.51
C HIS A 143 19.02 -1.81 15.36
N ARG A 144 19.41 -3.06 15.65
CA ARG A 144 20.62 -3.36 16.41
C ARG A 144 21.93 -2.96 15.74
N ALA A 145 21.94 -2.86 14.42
CA ALA A 145 23.15 -2.50 13.68
C ALA A 145 23.32 -0.99 13.52
N VAL A 146 22.24 -0.20 13.68
CA VAL A 146 22.25 1.25 13.44
C VAL A 146 22.20 2.04 14.76
N ASP A 147 21.76 1.42 15.88
CA ASP A 147 21.86 1.97 17.24
C ASP A 147 23.31 1.91 17.75
#